data_dd3f003932b8d58e7dc80cef92aba5a8
#
_entry.id   dd3f003932b8d58e7dc80cef92aba5a8
#
_cell.length_a   1.000
_cell.length_b   1.000
_cell.length_c   1.000
_cell.angle_alpha   90.00
_cell.angle_beta   90.00
_cell.angle_gamma   90.00
#
_symmetry.space_group_name_H-M   'P 1'
#
loop_
_entity.id
_entity.type
_entity.pdbx_description
1 polymer ?
#
loop_
_entity_poly.entity_id
_entity_poly.type
_entity_poly.pdbx_seq_one_letter_code
_entity_poly.pdbx_strand_id
1 'polypeptide(L)'
;MIKKHVLHFLLVSIIAFVITENLSAQKIQFTKGQLIKSEQIAVFNTEKLNKITNEELQQFLNSAPTPFEDYKGKFSTPQSGLTLYKLTYQSSIPEKMNKPTIATGLIAIPDQVNDGAPMVSYQHGTVFGKKDVPSNIESSMEMKLILSQFGGQGFVCISADYIGLGDSKEPNSYFSRKATEEACMDMYAAAMEFLKKKNIKTGPFFTMGWSQGGYSNMIFLRRLEEAKIPVTASATAAAPVDLNLFLTRGMINPRAIDAFFTPAAFGNLLFSFENYYNMPGLAKKSILPQYYSIAEDFYNFKIDFLTHLQKTTSKIVDYVQPEFIEQMKAGNNKLSKILNESEGYRWLSVTPLRAYYGMKDEAVPDYLAHLAIDYQSLLGKTNGQSFNAGENADHRNTYVYALIDVLPWFKTFIK
;
A
#
# COMPACT_ATOMS: atom_id res chain seq x y z
N MET A 1 43.04 -40.35 47.40
CA MET A 1 42.32 -39.05 47.28
C MET A 1 42.20 -38.50 45.84
N ILE A 2 42.96 -39.00 44.89
CA ILE A 2 42.96 -38.48 43.49
C ILE A 2 41.75 -38.98 42.62
N LYS A 3 41.20 -40.16 42.92
CA LYS A 3 40.09 -40.74 42.13
C LYS A 3 38.71 -40.08 42.34
N LYS A 4 38.47 -39.37 43.42
CA LYS A 4 37.16 -38.69 43.66
C LYS A 4 37.01 -37.33 42.93
N HIS A 5 38.10 -36.64 42.63
CA HIS A 5 38.04 -35.36 41.93
C HIS A 5 37.90 -35.49 40.41
N VAL A 6 38.38 -36.57 39.80
CA VAL A 6 38.26 -36.82 38.37
C VAL A 6 36.78 -37.14 38.00
N LEU A 7 36.08 -37.85 38.87
CA LEU A 7 34.67 -38.19 38.63
C LEU A 7 33.72 -36.98 38.73
N HIS A 8 34.04 -36.00 39.61
CA HIS A 8 33.26 -34.77 39.73
C HIS A 8 33.47 -33.83 38.52
N PHE A 9 34.70 -33.78 37.98
CA PHE A 9 34.99 -32.97 36.79
C PHE A 9 34.31 -33.53 35.52
N LEU A 10 34.26 -34.85 35.38
CA LEU A 10 33.57 -35.49 34.26
C LEU A 10 32.04 -35.34 34.34
N LEU A 11 31.44 -35.41 35.55
CA LEU A 11 30.01 -35.20 35.71
C LEU A 11 29.61 -33.73 35.43
N VAL A 12 30.37 -32.76 35.86
CA VAL A 12 30.11 -31.33 35.61
C VAL A 12 30.28 -31.00 34.12
N SER A 13 31.25 -31.60 33.44
CA SER A 13 31.46 -31.41 31.99
C SER A 13 30.36 -32.04 31.15
N ILE A 14 29.79 -33.18 31.56
CA ILE A 14 28.67 -33.84 30.87
C ILE A 14 27.40 -33.05 31.08
N ILE A 15 27.13 -32.54 32.29
CA ILE A 15 25.95 -31.70 32.56
C ILE A 15 26.03 -30.36 31.82
N ALA A 16 27.22 -29.74 31.73
CA ALA A 16 27.44 -28.53 30.94
C ALA A 16 27.23 -28.78 29.43
N PHE A 17 27.63 -29.95 28.90
CA PHE A 17 27.44 -30.31 27.50
C PHE A 17 26.00 -30.63 27.17
N VAL A 18 25.23 -31.27 28.06
CA VAL A 18 23.82 -31.56 27.90
C VAL A 18 22.98 -30.28 28.03
N ILE A 19 23.38 -29.30 28.85
CA ILE A 19 22.71 -28.03 28.98
C ILE A 19 22.99 -27.12 27.76
N THR A 20 24.16 -27.23 27.12
CA THR A 20 24.46 -26.47 25.90
C THR A 20 23.79 -27.05 24.65
N GLU A 21 23.50 -28.35 24.58
CA GLU A 21 22.73 -28.93 23.46
C GLU A 21 21.23 -28.65 23.52
N ASN A 22 20.67 -28.38 24.71
CA ASN A 22 19.26 -28.01 24.85
C ASN A 22 18.99 -26.50 24.67
N LEU A 23 20.01 -25.67 24.47
CA LEU A 23 19.94 -24.29 24.05
C LEU A 23 20.22 -24.11 22.55
N SER A 24 20.02 -25.13 21.73
CA SER A 24 19.82 -24.93 20.31
C SER A 24 18.51 -24.15 20.17
N ALA A 25 18.62 -22.82 20.13
CA ALA A 25 17.54 -21.99 19.70
C ALA A 25 16.94 -22.65 18.45
N GLN A 26 15.70 -23.14 18.54
CA GLN A 26 14.95 -23.53 17.37
C GLN A 26 15.10 -22.36 16.41
N LYS A 27 15.93 -22.52 15.36
CA LYS A 27 15.94 -21.58 14.26
C LYS A 27 14.52 -21.56 13.76
N ILE A 28 13.76 -20.52 14.13
CA ILE A 28 12.42 -20.30 13.60
C ILE A 28 12.62 -20.31 12.10
N GLN A 29 12.11 -21.36 11.44
CA GLN A 29 12.22 -21.46 10.00
C GLN A 29 11.42 -20.30 9.42
N PHE A 30 12.12 -19.37 8.74
CA PHE A 30 11.49 -18.24 8.10
C PHE A 30 10.60 -18.74 6.96
N THR A 31 9.31 -18.42 7.01
CA THR A 31 8.34 -18.74 5.97
C THR A 31 7.57 -17.47 5.61
N LYS A 32 7.73 -17.03 4.37
CA LYS A 32 7.00 -15.85 3.86
C LYS A 32 5.50 -16.01 4.03
N GLY A 33 4.83 -14.92 4.41
CA GLY A 33 3.39 -14.88 4.63
C GLY A 33 2.91 -15.65 5.87
N GLN A 34 3.80 -16.25 6.68
CA GLN A 34 3.39 -16.93 7.90
C GLN A 34 2.86 -15.94 8.93
N LEU A 35 1.66 -16.19 9.42
CA LEU A 35 1.05 -15.43 10.50
C LEU A 35 1.79 -15.68 11.83
N ILE A 36 2.33 -14.61 12.41
CA ILE A 36 3.01 -14.62 13.71
C ILE A 36 2.00 -14.38 14.83
N LYS A 37 1.18 -13.31 14.67
CA LYS A 37 0.25 -12.83 15.70
C LYS A 37 -0.98 -12.21 15.06
N SER A 38 -2.11 -12.34 15.73
CA SER A 38 -3.32 -11.59 15.44
C SER A 38 -3.85 -10.93 16.72
N GLU A 39 -4.22 -9.65 16.64
CA GLU A 39 -4.75 -8.86 17.74
C GLU A 39 -6.06 -8.21 17.32
N GLN A 40 -7.12 -8.42 18.10
CA GLN A 40 -8.34 -7.66 17.91
C GLN A 40 -8.09 -6.20 18.34
N ILE A 41 -8.28 -5.25 17.42
CA ILE A 41 -7.97 -3.84 17.66
C ILE A 41 -9.22 -2.96 17.77
N ALA A 42 -10.33 -3.36 17.16
CA ALA A 42 -11.58 -2.62 17.21
C ALA A 42 -12.79 -3.50 16.87
N VAL A 43 -13.96 -3.00 17.21
CA VAL A 43 -15.27 -3.47 16.73
C VAL A 43 -16.03 -2.25 16.22
N PHE A 44 -16.52 -2.33 15.00
CA PHE A 44 -17.33 -1.29 14.37
C PHE A 44 -18.74 -1.82 14.15
N ASN A 45 -19.73 -1.26 14.85
CA ASN A 45 -21.12 -1.55 14.55
C ASN A 45 -21.60 -0.78 13.31
N THR A 46 -22.78 -1.09 12.84
CA THR A 46 -23.38 -0.45 11.65
C THR A 46 -23.55 1.06 11.82
N GLU A 47 -23.83 1.54 13.03
CA GLU A 47 -23.94 2.98 13.34
C GLU A 47 -22.61 3.70 13.15
N LYS A 48 -21.49 3.16 13.70
CA LYS A 48 -20.14 3.71 13.50
C LYS A 48 -19.76 3.71 12.01
N LEU A 49 -20.03 2.63 11.28
CA LEU A 49 -19.78 2.55 9.84
C LEU A 49 -20.59 3.60 9.06
N ASN A 50 -21.83 3.81 9.42
CA ASN A 50 -22.70 4.83 8.81
C ASN A 50 -22.19 6.25 9.09
N LYS A 51 -21.69 6.50 10.30
CA LYS A 51 -21.09 7.80 10.68
C LYS A 51 -19.89 8.14 9.81
N ILE A 52 -19.04 7.16 9.47
CA ILE A 52 -17.87 7.36 8.60
C ILE A 52 -18.28 7.99 7.27
N THR A 53 -19.28 7.45 6.60
CA THR A 53 -19.71 7.94 5.26
C THR A 53 -20.61 9.18 5.30
N ASN A 54 -21.31 9.41 6.39
CA ASN A 54 -22.24 10.55 6.51
C ASN A 54 -21.61 11.79 7.17
N GLU A 55 -20.60 11.62 8.03
CA GLU A 55 -20.01 12.71 8.79
C GLU A 55 -18.49 12.83 8.56
N GLU A 56 -17.71 11.74 8.74
CA GLU A 56 -16.24 11.81 8.66
C GLU A 56 -15.75 12.02 7.22
N LEU A 57 -16.47 11.51 6.21
CA LEU A 57 -16.16 11.72 4.79
C LEU A 57 -16.10 13.21 4.44
N GLN A 58 -16.96 14.04 5.04
CA GLN A 58 -16.95 15.49 4.83
C GLN A 58 -15.60 16.11 5.19
N GLN A 59 -14.99 15.69 6.28
CA GLN A 59 -13.67 16.19 6.69
C GLN A 59 -12.57 15.77 5.72
N PHE A 60 -12.65 14.56 5.19
CA PHE A 60 -11.74 14.06 4.16
C PHE A 60 -11.83 14.88 2.88
N LEU A 61 -13.04 15.22 2.44
CA LEU A 61 -13.28 16.01 1.23
C LEU A 61 -13.02 17.51 1.41
N ASN A 62 -13.22 18.08 2.60
CA ASN A 62 -12.95 19.50 2.86
C ASN A 62 -11.48 19.91 2.63
N SER A 63 -10.56 18.95 2.62
CA SER A 63 -9.16 19.20 2.28
C SER A 63 -8.85 19.01 0.78
N ALA A 64 -9.85 18.71 -0.04
CA ALA A 64 -9.72 18.66 -1.50
C ALA A 64 -9.59 20.09 -2.08
N PRO A 65 -8.77 20.28 -3.13
CA PRO A 65 -8.54 21.61 -3.73
C PRO A 65 -9.72 22.13 -4.54
N THR A 66 -10.64 21.27 -4.95
CA THR A 66 -11.85 21.65 -5.68
C THR A 66 -13.10 21.46 -4.82
N PRO A 67 -14.20 22.22 -5.06
CA PRO A 67 -15.47 21.92 -4.44
C PRO A 67 -15.86 20.48 -4.75
N PHE A 68 -16.16 19.71 -3.70
CA PHE A 68 -16.56 18.32 -3.88
C PHE A 68 -18.01 18.21 -4.31
N GLU A 69 -18.32 17.11 -4.99
CA GLU A 69 -19.71 16.75 -5.23
C GLU A 69 -20.37 16.25 -3.94
N ASP A 70 -21.69 16.45 -3.85
CA ASP A 70 -22.46 15.89 -2.73
C ASP A 70 -22.59 14.37 -2.89
N TYR A 71 -21.84 13.63 -2.10
CA TYR A 71 -21.89 12.16 -2.04
C TYR A 71 -22.83 11.64 -0.94
N LYS A 72 -23.51 12.52 -0.23
CA LYS A 72 -24.44 12.14 0.83
C LYS A 72 -25.54 11.24 0.27
N GLY A 73 -25.75 10.10 0.90
CA GLY A 73 -26.74 9.12 0.47
C GLY A 73 -26.36 8.28 -0.76
N LYS A 74 -25.19 8.50 -1.38
CA LYS A 74 -24.70 7.66 -2.48
C LYS A 74 -23.97 6.40 -1.99
N PHE A 75 -23.51 6.36 -0.76
CA PHE A 75 -22.94 5.18 -0.15
C PHE A 75 -24.02 4.17 0.26
N SER A 76 -23.69 2.88 0.16
CA SER A 76 -24.58 1.83 0.62
C SER A 76 -24.68 1.82 2.15
N THR A 77 -25.88 1.76 2.69
CA THR A 77 -26.09 1.64 4.15
C THR A 77 -25.48 0.33 4.66
N PRO A 78 -24.57 0.36 5.65
CA PRO A 78 -23.99 -0.84 6.23
C PRO A 78 -25.05 -1.80 6.80
N GLN A 79 -24.92 -3.09 6.47
CA GLN A 79 -25.83 -4.17 6.89
C GLN A 79 -25.18 -5.06 7.96
N SER A 80 -23.86 -5.00 8.12
CA SER A 80 -23.09 -5.78 9.08
C SER A 80 -22.12 -4.91 9.84
N GLY A 81 -21.95 -5.16 11.13
CA GLY A 81 -20.81 -4.68 11.88
C GLY A 81 -19.55 -5.48 11.51
N LEU A 82 -18.42 -5.08 12.07
CA LEU A 82 -17.10 -5.63 11.76
C LEU A 82 -16.27 -5.83 13.03
N THR A 83 -15.58 -6.95 13.11
CA THR A 83 -14.46 -7.13 14.05
C THR A 83 -13.14 -7.01 13.31
N LEU A 84 -12.27 -6.10 13.78
CA LEU A 84 -11.02 -5.72 13.16
C LEU A 84 -9.84 -6.35 13.90
N TYR A 85 -8.93 -6.95 13.14
CA TYR A 85 -7.70 -7.54 13.69
C TYR A 85 -6.48 -6.97 12.97
N LYS A 86 -5.47 -6.62 13.76
CA LYS A 86 -4.11 -6.40 13.26
C LYS A 86 -3.41 -7.75 13.13
N LEU A 87 -2.88 -8.02 11.96
CA LEU A 87 -2.03 -9.18 11.70
C LEU A 87 -0.57 -8.76 11.69
N THR A 88 0.28 -9.55 12.35
CA THR A 88 1.75 -9.47 12.25
C THR A 88 2.23 -10.73 11.55
N TYR A 89 3.02 -10.61 10.50
CA TYR A 89 3.42 -11.72 9.66
C TYR A 89 4.88 -11.61 9.19
N GLN A 90 5.44 -12.75 8.80
CA GLN A 90 6.77 -12.83 8.19
C GLN A 90 6.71 -12.34 6.75
N SER A 91 7.67 -11.51 6.37
CA SER A 91 7.82 -11.00 5.02
C SER A 91 9.30 -10.90 4.63
N SER A 92 9.60 -10.51 3.40
CA SER A 92 10.97 -10.31 2.95
C SER A 92 11.11 -9.09 2.06
N ILE A 93 12.36 -8.66 1.86
CA ILE A 93 12.72 -7.53 1.01
C ILE A 93 13.53 -8.07 -0.18
N PRO A 94 12.87 -8.32 -1.33
CA PRO A 94 13.55 -8.89 -2.50
C PRO A 94 14.71 -8.03 -3.03
N GLU A 95 14.59 -6.69 -3.00
CA GLU A 95 15.65 -5.75 -3.40
C GLU A 95 16.91 -5.87 -2.53
N LYS A 96 16.79 -6.44 -1.33
CA LYS A 96 17.88 -6.70 -0.38
C LYS A 96 18.17 -8.20 -0.25
N MET A 97 18.25 -8.91 -1.36
CA MET A 97 18.53 -10.37 -1.41
C MET A 97 17.56 -11.20 -0.56
N ASN A 98 16.28 -10.86 -0.61
CA ASN A 98 15.21 -11.48 0.19
C ASN A 98 15.47 -11.40 1.71
N LYS A 99 16.03 -10.26 2.18
CA LYS A 99 16.22 -10.03 3.62
C LYS A 99 14.92 -10.31 4.38
N PRO A 100 14.91 -11.24 5.36
CA PRO A 100 13.75 -11.46 6.20
C PRO A 100 13.35 -10.20 6.99
N THR A 101 12.05 -9.97 7.10
CA THR A 101 11.49 -8.87 7.88
C THR A 101 10.13 -9.23 8.46
N ILE A 102 9.59 -8.34 9.30
CA ILE A 102 8.26 -8.43 9.88
C ILE A 102 7.43 -7.29 9.30
N ALA A 103 6.21 -7.61 8.89
CA ALA A 103 5.23 -6.64 8.42
C ALA A 103 3.91 -6.77 9.18
N THR A 104 3.07 -5.75 9.06
CA THR A 104 1.74 -5.70 9.66
C THR A 104 0.69 -5.34 8.62
N GLY A 105 -0.57 -5.59 8.95
CA GLY A 105 -1.72 -5.23 8.16
C GLY A 105 -3.01 -5.44 8.91
N LEU A 106 -4.12 -5.06 8.29
CA LEU A 106 -5.46 -5.17 8.83
C LEU A 106 -6.24 -6.30 8.15
N ILE A 107 -6.99 -7.07 8.94
CA ILE A 107 -8.14 -7.84 8.46
C ILE A 107 -9.39 -7.44 9.24
N ALA A 108 -10.47 -7.17 8.52
CA ALA A 108 -11.79 -6.91 9.10
C ALA A 108 -12.76 -8.01 8.66
N ILE A 109 -13.46 -8.57 9.64
CA ILE A 109 -14.40 -9.67 9.45
C ILE A 109 -15.80 -9.17 9.77
N PRO A 110 -16.77 -9.30 8.86
CA PRO A 110 -18.17 -9.03 9.14
C PRO A 110 -18.72 -9.88 10.29
N ASP A 111 -19.63 -9.32 11.09
CA ASP A 111 -20.23 -10.04 12.24
C ASP A 111 -21.03 -11.29 11.78
N GLN A 112 -21.60 -11.24 10.58
CA GLN A 112 -22.28 -12.36 9.94
C GLN A 112 -21.51 -12.77 8.68
N VAL A 113 -20.56 -13.68 8.84
CA VAL A 113 -19.80 -14.26 7.73
C VAL A 113 -20.42 -15.59 7.33
N ASN A 114 -20.99 -15.67 6.13
CA ASN A 114 -21.44 -16.91 5.53
C ASN A 114 -20.28 -17.62 4.79
N ASP A 115 -20.38 -18.94 4.63
CA ASP A 115 -19.46 -19.67 3.75
C ASP A 115 -19.50 -19.10 2.34
N GLY A 116 -18.34 -18.77 1.79
CA GLY A 116 -18.23 -18.12 0.48
C GLY A 116 -18.32 -16.59 0.52
N ALA A 117 -18.16 -15.96 1.70
CA ALA A 117 -18.15 -14.50 1.80
C ALA A 117 -17.13 -13.86 0.84
N PRO A 118 -17.49 -12.80 0.11
CA PRO A 118 -16.56 -12.10 -0.75
C PRO A 118 -15.42 -11.46 0.06
N MET A 119 -14.25 -11.38 -0.55
CA MET A 119 -13.07 -10.76 0.09
C MET A 119 -12.54 -9.65 -0.82
N VAL A 120 -12.18 -8.51 -0.23
CA VAL A 120 -11.49 -7.42 -0.92
C VAL A 120 -10.15 -7.12 -0.25
N SER A 121 -9.07 -7.09 -1.06
CA SER A 121 -7.78 -6.56 -0.66
C SER A 121 -7.66 -5.13 -1.12
N TYR A 122 -7.48 -4.21 -0.17
CA TYR A 122 -7.31 -2.79 -0.44
C TYR A 122 -5.85 -2.38 -0.29
N GLN A 123 -5.32 -1.68 -1.28
CA GLN A 123 -3.99 -1.09 -1.28
C GLN A 123 -4.12 0.41 -1.00
N HIS A 124 -3.58 0.85 0.16
CA HIS A 124 -3.71 2.24 0.59
C HIS A 124 -2.82 3.20 -0.19
N GLY A 125 -3.24 4.46 -0.26
CA GLY A 125 -2.51 5.55 -0.88
C GLY A 125 -1.28 6.02 -0.09
N THR A 126 -0.69 7.13 -0.53
CA THR A 126 0.46 7.74 0.15
C THR A 126 0.09 8.20 1.55
N VAL A 127 0.87 7.77 2.54
CA VAL A 127 0.79 8.25 3.91
C VAL A 127 2.09 8.96 4.28
N PHE A 128 1.96 9.99 5.11
CA PHE A 128 3.10 10.82 5.53
C PHE A 128 3.50 10.58 6.99
N GLY A 129 2.71 9.82 7.73
CA GLY A 129 3.04 9.36 9.07
C GLY A 129 3.23 7.84 9.10
N LYS A 130 4.21 7.36 9.85
CA LYS A 130 4.52 5.92 9.95
C LYS A 130 3.33 5.09 10.43
N LYS A 131 2.45 5.70 11.22
CA LYS A 131 1.28 5.05 11.83
C LYS A 131 -0.04 5.36 11.12
N ASP A 132 -0.02 6.09 9.98
CA ASP A 132 -1.23 6.41 9.22
C ASP A 132 -1.59 5.27 8.28
N VAL A 133 -1.69 4.07 8.81
CA VAL A 133 -1.78 2.79 8.10
C VAL A 133 -3.05 2.02 8.44
N PRO A 134 -3.47 1.07 7.60
CA PRO A 134 -4.67 0.27 7.84
C PRO A 134 -4.74 -0.39 9.21
N SER A 135 -3.63 -0.95 9.72
CA SER A 135 -3.60 -1.62 11.04
C SER A 135 -3.72 -0.65 12.22
N ASN A 136 -3.64 0.67 11.98
CA ASN A 136 -3.97 1.72 12.94
C ASN A 136 -5.21 2.48 12.44
N ILE A 137 -6.35 1.84 12.49
CA ILE A 137 -7.58 2.23 11.80
C ILE A 137 -8.06 3.65 12.13
N GLU A 138 -7.79 4.16 13.33
CA GLU A 138 -8.26 5.50 13.71
C GLU A 138 -7.56 6.61 12.90
N SER A 139 -6.34 6.40 12.42
CA SER A 139 -5.61 7.34 11.57
C SER A 139 -5.75 7.10 10.06
N SER A 140 -6.46 6.04 9.64
CA SER A 140 -6.61 5.68 8.23
C SER A 140 -8.03 5.94 7.70
N MET A 141 -8.28 7.18 7.24
CA MET A 141 -9.61 7.52 6.68
C MET A 141 -9.95 6.71 5.43
N GLU A 142 -8.97 6.44 4.56
CA GLU A 142 -9.15 5.57 3.40
C GLU A 142 -9.69 4.20 3.80
N MET A 143 -9.04 3.56 4.76
CA MET A 143 -9.47 2.23 5.22
C MET A 143 -10.83 2.27 5.91
N LYS A 144 -11.15 3.31 6.67
CA LYS A 144 -12.48 3.50 7.25
C LYS A 144 -13.57 3.51 6.17
N LEU A 145 -13.33 4.20 5.04
CA LEU A 145 -14.26 4.23 3.91
C LEU A 145 -14.42 2.85 3.25
N ILE A 146 -13.34 2.11 3.07
CA ILE A 146 -13.37 0.71 2.60
C ILE A 146 -14.19 -0.16 3.55
N LEU A 147 -13.97 -0.05 4.85
CA LEU A 147 -14.71 -0.83 5.85
C LEU A 147 -16.21 -0.50 5.82
N SER A 148 -16.56 0.78 5.70
CA SER A 148 -17.96 1.16 5.60
C SER A 148 -18.60 0.64 4.31
N GLN A 149 -17.94 0.84 3.16
CA GLN A 149 -18.51 0.56 1.84
C GLN A 149 -18.53 -0.94 1.50
N PHE A 150 -17.44 -1.69 1.81
CA PHE A 150 -17.34 -3.11 1.48
C PHE A 150 -17.59 -4.00 2.71
N GLY A 151 -16.90 -3.73 3.83
CA GLY A 151 -17.06 -4.50 5.06
C GLY A 151 -18.49 -4.47 5.57
N GLY A 152 -19.10 -3.28 5.63
CA GLY A 152 -20.51 -3.09 5.98
C GLY A 152 -21.50 -3.82 5.04
N GLN A 153 -21.05 -4.29 3.88
CA GLN A 153 -21.83 -5.08 2.92
C GLN A 153 -21.46 -6.57 2.93
N GLY A 154 -20.74 -7.04 3.97
CA GLY A 154 -20.44 -8.45 4.16
C GLY A 154 -19.13 -8.93 3.52
N PHE A 155 -18.29 -8.03 3.00
CA PHE A 155 -16.96 -8.40 2.51
C PHE A 155 -15.97 -8.55 3.65
N VAL A 156 -15.16 -9.59 3.63
CA VAL A 156 -13.92 -9.63 4.40
C VAL A 156 -12.95 -8.63 3.76
N CYS A 157 -12.43 -7.68 4.54
CA CYS A 157 -11.51 -6.65 4.02
C CYS A 157 -10.10 -6.90 4.56
N ILE A 158 -9.09 -6.89 3.68
CA ILE A 158 -7.69 -6.99 4.06
C ILE A 158 -6.88 -5.83 3.48
N SER A 159 -5.82 -5.41 4.18
CA SER A 159 -4.90 -4.38 3.68
C SER A 159 -3.54 -4.51 4.36
N ALA A 160 -2.45 -4.47 3.59
CA ALA A 160 -1.08 -4.41 4.10
C ALA A 160 -0.71 -2.99 4.51
N ASP A 161 0.13 -2.83 5.53
CA ASP A 161 0.68 -1.52 5.93
C ASP A 161 1.88 -1.10 5.06
N TYR A 162 2.42 -1.99 4.24
CA TYR A 162 3.68 -1.94 3.50
C TYR A 162 4.94 -2.00 4.38
N ILE A 163 6.07 -2.39 3.77
CA ILE A 163 7.36 -2.46 4.46
C ILE A 163 7.84 -1.05 4.83
N GLY A 164 8.26 -0.88 6.08
CA GLY A 164 8.73 0.41 6.60
C GLY A 164 7.64 1.26 7.26
N LEU A 165 6.38 0.85 7.16
CA LEU A 165 5.24 1.48 7.82
C LEU A 165 4.67 0.59 8.95
N GLY A 166 3.72 1.10 9.71
CA GLY A 166 3.16 0.41 10.87
C GLY A 166 4.24 0.03 11.89
N ASP A 167 4.32 -1.25 12.25
CA ASP A 167 5.31 -1.74 13.22
C ASP A 167 6.62 -2.22 12.55
N SER A 168 6.77 -2.10 11.24
CA SER A 168 7.98 -2.47 10.53
C SER A 168 9.20 -1.70 11.04
N LYS A 169 10.35 -2.38 11.16
CA LYS A 169 11.63 -1.78 11.56
C LYS A 169 12.50 -1.34 10.38
N GLU A 170 12.03 -1.63 9.16
CA GLU A 170 12.75 -1.26 7.94
C GLU A 170 12.52 0.21 7.58
N PRO A 171 13.37 0.80 6.72
CA PRO A 171 13.08 2.06 6.07
C PRO A 171 11.77 2.01 5.27
N ASN A 172 11.10 3.15 5.06
CA ASN A 172 9.90 3.22 4.24
C ASN A 172 10.18 2.78 2.79
N SER A 173 9.45 1.76 2.30
CA SER A 173 9.59 1.21 0.95
C SER A 173 8.78 1.95 -0.11
N TYR A 174 8.58 3.23 0.06
CA TYR A 174 7.72 4.06 -0.79
C TYR A 174 8.03 3.84 -2.29
N PHE A 175 7.08 3.32 -3.05
CA PHE A 175 7.20 2.91 -4.45
C PHE A 175 8.29 1.86 -4.77
N SER A 176 8.91 1.22 -3.78
CA SER A 176 9.79 0.06 -4.03
C SER A 176 8.95 -1.12 -4.48
N ARG A 177 9.04 -1.46 -5.78
CA ARG A 177 8.11 -2.38 -6.42
C ARG A 177 8.03 -3.74 -5.74
N LYS A 178 9.15 -4.46 -5.67
CA LYS A 178 9.16 -5.84 -5.18
C LYS A 178 8.86 -5.94 -3.68
N ALA A 179 9.34 -4.98 -2.87
CA ALA A 179 9.02 -4.91 -1.45
C ALA A 179 7.51 -4.67 -1.23
N THR A 180 6.86 -3.85 -2.08
CA THR A 180 5.41 -3.63 -2.04
C THR A 180 4.63 -4.85 -2.50
N GLU A 181 5.03 -5.49 -3.62
CA GLU A 181 4.45 -6.75 -4.11
C GLU A 181 4.48 -7.82 -3.02
N GLU A 182 5.65 -7.99 -2.38
CA GLU A 182 5.84 -9.01 -1.34
C GLU A 182 4.99 -8.72 -0.10
N ALA A 183 4.95 -7.46 0.37
CA ALA A 183 4.11 -7.07 1.51
C ALA A 183 2.63 -7.41 1.28
N CYS A 184 2.11 -7.18 0.07
CA CYS A 184 0.73 -7.49 -0.29
C CYS A 184 0.48 -8.99 -0.41
N MET A 185 1.41 -9.75 -1.03
CA MET A 185 1.31 -11.21 -1.16
C MET A 185 1.38 -11.90 0.20
N ASP A 186 2.29 -11.46 1.07
CA ASP A 186 2.47 -12.03 2.40
C ASP A 186 1.30 -11.68 3.33
N MET A 187 0.72 -10.46 3.20
CA MET A 187 -0.54 -10.11 3.88
C MET A 187 -1.70 -10.99 3.44
N TYR A 188 -1.84 -11.26 2.14
CA TYR A 188 -2.85 -12.18 1.63
C TYR A 188 -2.66 -13.59 2.24
N ALA A 189 -1.44 -14.12 2.24
CA ALA A 189 -1.14 -15.44 2.80
C ALA A 189 -1.44 -15.51 4.31
N ALA A 190 -1.04 -14.48 5.08
CA ALA A 190 -1.31 -14.37 6.51
C ALA A 190 -2.82 -14.28 6.81
N ALA A 191 -3.56 -13.52 5.99
CA ALA A 191 -5.01 -13.41 6.09
C ALA A 191 -5.69 -14.77 5.83
N MET A 192 -5.27 -15.50 4.80
CA MET A 192 -5.81 -16.84 4.51
C MET A 192 -5.50 -17.82 5.64
N GLU A 193 -4.32 -17.78 6.25
CA GLU A 193 -3.98 -18.58 7.44
C GLU A 193 -4.88 -18.21 8.63
N PHE A 194 -5.10 -16.91 8.86
CA PHE A 194 -5.98 -16.43 9.93
C PHE A 194 -7.43 -16.87 9.72
N LEU A 195 -7.97 -16.72 8.52
CA LEU A 195 -9.33 -17.14 8.17
C LEU A 195 -9.52 -18.63 8.35
N LYS A 196 -8.52 -19.45 7.93
CA LYS A 196 -8.52 -20.89 8.16
C LYS A 196 -8.59 -21.23 9.66
N LYS A 197 -7.81 -20.55 10.51
CA LYS A 197 -7.85 -20.71 11.98
C LYS A 197 -9.21 -20.34 12.60
N LYS A 198 -9.93 -19.43 11.94
CA LYS A 198 -11.29 -19.01 12.33
C LYS A 198 -12.40 -19.86 11.69
N ASN A 199 -12.06 -20.88 10.90
CA ASN A 199 -13.00 -21.68 10.09
C ASN A 199 -13.88 -20.86 9.15
N ILE A 200 -13.36 -19.73 8.62
CA ILE A 200 -14.05 -18.87 7.66
C ILE A 200 -13.58 -19.23 6.26
N LYS A 201 -14.51 -19.53 5.36
CA LYS A 201 -14.26 -19.77 3.96
C LYS A 201 -14.70 -18.55 3.15
N THR A 202 -13.77 -17.97 2.38
CA THR A 202 -14.08 -16.87 1.45
C THR A 202 -14.46 -17.41 0.07
N GLY A 203 -15.22 -16.60 -0.67
CA GLY A 203 -15.63 -16.83 -2.04
C GLY A 203 -14.86 -15.94 -3.04
N PRO A 204 -15.55 -15.13 -3.86
CA PRO A 204 -14.92 -14.24 -4.82
C PRO A 204 -13.90 -13.31 -4.18
N PHE A 205 -12.71 -13.20 -4.80
CA PHE A 205 -11.64 -12.32 -4.33
C PHE A 205 -11.48 -11.14 -5.26
N PHE A 206 -11.49 -9.94 -4.68
CA PHE A 206 -11.39 -8.66 -5.35
C PHE A 206 -10.18 -7.89 -4.85
N THR A 207 -9.64 -7.00 -5.70
CA THR A 207 -8.57 -6.09 -5.29
C THR A 207 -8.91 -4.66 -5.69
N MET A 208 -8.50 -3.69 -4.88
CA MET A 208 -8.72 -2.27 -5.16
C MET A 208 -7.59 -1.43 -4.55
N GLY A 209 -7.27 -0.29 -5.18
CA GLY A 209 -6.32 0.67 -4.62
C GLY A 209 -6.48 2.08 -5.19
N TRP A 210 -6.03 3.07 -4.41
CA TRP A 210 -6.08 4.47 -4.79
C TRP A 210 -4.70 5.12 -4.74
N SER A 211 -4.38 6.01 -5.70
CA SER A 211 -3.12 6.77 -5.70
C SER A 211 -1.90 5.83 -5.73
N GLN A 212 -0.95 5.97 -4.81
CA GLN A 212 0.11 4.96 -4.60
C GLN A 212 -0.49 3.55 -4.48
N GLY A 213 -1.60 3.41 -3.77
CA GLY A 213 -2.31 2.14 -3.64
C GLY A 213 -2.87 1.62 -4.96
N GLY A 214 -3.26 2.50 -5.88
CA GLY A 214 -3.64 2.13 -7.24
C GLY A 214 -2.46 1.50 -8.01
N TYR A 215 -1.28 2.10 -7.91
CA TYR A 215 -0.05 1.50 -8.43
C TYR A 215 0.26 0.16 -7.72
N SER A 216 0.21 0.15 -6.39
CA SER A 216 0.45 -1.07 -5.58
C SER A 216 -0.53 -2.18 -5.95
N ASN A 217 -1.80 -1.84 -6.21
CA ASN A 217 -2.82 -2.78 -6.65
C ASN A 217 -2.48 -3.40 -8.01
N MET A 218 -1.98 -2.62 -8.97
CA MET A 218 -1.63 -3.12 -10.29
C MET A 218 -0.46 -4.10 -10.24
N ILE A 219 0.61 -3.79 -9.51
CA ILE A 219 1.75 -4.70 -9.36
C ILE A 219 1.37 -5.94 -8.55
N PHE A 220 0.51 -5.81 -7.54
CA PHE A 220 -0.03 -6.92 -6.77
C PHE A 220 -0.93 -7.82 -7.62
N LEU A 221 -1.84 -7.26 -8.42
CA LEU A 221 -2.68 -8.00 -9.35
C LEU A 221 -1.84 -8.84 -10.33
N ARG A 222 -0.82 -8.23 -10.94
CA ARG A 222 0.11 -8.95 -11.82
C ARG A 222 0.75 -10.12 -11.08
N ARG A 223 1.20 -9.91 -9.85
CA ARG A 223 1.83 -10.96 -9.04
C ARG A 223 0.87 -12.09 -8.67
N LEU A 224 -0.40 -11.77 -8.37
CA LEU A 224 -1.46 -12.76 -8.14
C LEU A 224 -1.73 -13.61 -9.39
N GLU A 225 -1.83 -12.98 -10.57
CA GLU A 225 -2.01 -13.68 -11.85
C GLU A 225 -0.82 -14.60 -12.17
N GLU A 226 0.42 -14.13 -11.99
CA GLU A 226 1.65 -14.93 -12.14
C GLU A 226 1.67 -16.13 -11.18
N ALA A 227 1.17 -15.95 -9.96
CA ALA A 227 1.04 -17.01 -8.95
C ALA A 227 -0.19 -17.90 -9.16
N LYS A 228 -1.02 -17.63 -10.20
CA LYS A 228 -2.27 -18.35 -10.49
C LYS A 228 -3.29 -18.30 -9.35
N ILE A 229 -3.27 -17.24 -8.55
CA ILE A 229 -4.28 -16.96 -7.54
C ILE A 229 -5.44 -16.22 -8.23
N PRO A 230 -6.65 -16.80 -8.26
CA PRO A 230 -7.76 -16.20 -8.99
C PRO A 230 -8.19 -14.88 -8.36
N VAL A 231 -8.27 -13.83 -9.17
CA VAL A 231 -8.88 -12.54 -8.81
C VAL A 231 -10.13 -12.37 -9.64
N THR A 232 -11.26 -12.14 -8.98
CA THR A 232 -12.57 -12.05 -9.65
C THR A 232 -12.70 -10.76 -10.46
N ALA A 233 -12.32 -9.64 -9.87
CA ALA A 233 -12.21 -8.35 -10.54
C ALA A 233 -11.29 -7.42 -9.73
N SER A 234 -10.76 -6.39 -10.40
CA SER A 234 -9.84 -5.42 -9.81
C SER A 234 -10.21 -3.99 -10.19
N ALA A 235 -9.97 -3.03 -9.28
CA ALA A 235 -10.22 -1.62 -9.54
C ALA A 235 -9.04 -0.74 -9.08
N THR A 236 -8.77 0.33 -9.83
CA THR A 236 -7.80 1.36 -9.44
C THR A 236 -8.41 2.74 -9.54
N ALA A 237 -8.12 3.62 -8.61
CA ALA A 237 -8.46 5.03 -8.70
C ALA A 237 -7.20 5.89 -8.69
N ALA A 238 -7.07 6.81 -9.65
CA ALA A 238 -5.98 7.77 -9.74
C ALA A 238 -4.59 7.10 -9.59
N ALA A 239 -4.33 5.99 -10.32
CA ALA A 239 -3.13 5.18 -10.19
C ALA A 239 -1.97 5.71 -11.05
N PRO A 240 -0.80 6.09 -10.51
CA PRO A 240 0.39 6.48 -11.28
C PRO A 240 1.14 5.24 -11.79
N VAL A 241 0.57 4.53 -12.76
CA VAL A 241 1.06 3.20 -13.21
C VAL A 241 2.40 3.24 -13.96
N ASP A 242 2.81 4.41 -14.47
CA ASP A 242 4.15 4.64 -15.04
C ASP A 242 4.92 5.65 -14.18
N LEU A 243 5.76 5.13 -13.29
CA LEU A 243 6.50 5.96 -12.33
C LEU A 243 7.53 6.87 -13.00
N ASN A 244 8.15 6.43 -14.10
CA ASN A 244 9.13 7.26 -14.80
C ASN A 244 8.46 8.46 -15.48
N LEU A 245 7.38 8.23 -16.19
CA LEU A 245 6.60 9.30 -16.83
C LEU A 245 6.02 10.24 -15.76
N PHE A 246 5.45 9.69 -14.68
CA PHE A 246 4.86 10.46 -13.58
C PHE A 246 5.85 11.47 -12.98
N LEU A 247 7.04 10.99 -12.60
CA LEU A 247 8.07 11.81 -11.95
C LEU A 247 8.73 12.79 -12.94
N THR A 248 9.09 12.30 -14.11
CA THR A 248 9.79 13.12 -15.13
C THR A 248 8.90 14.27 -15.60
N ARG A 249 7.61 13.98 -15.86
CA ARG A 249 6.62 15.00 -16.22
C ARG A 249 6.54 16.10 -15.14
N GLY A 250 6.45 15.73 -13.86
CA GLY A 250 6.36 16.70 -12.77
C GLY A 250 7.52 17.70 -12.71
N MET A 251 8.71 17.28 -13.15
CA MET A 251 9.90 18.12 -13.20
C MET A 251 10.03 18.91 -14.52
N ILE A 252 9.64 18.34 -15.64
CA ILE A 252 9.87 18.94 -16.98
C ILE A 252 8.70 19.82 -17.42
N ASN A 253 7.48 19.39 -17.13
CA ASN A 253 6.24 20.07 -17.52
C ASN A 253 5.24 20.07 -16.34
N PRO A 254 5.54 20.80 -15.23
CA PRO A 254 4.64 20.90 -14.11
C PRO A 254 3.34 21.59 -14.51
N ARG A 255 2.20 21.09 -13.99
CA ARG A 255 0.89 21.73 -14.16
C ARG A 255 0.67 22.76 -13.04
N ALA A 256 -0.11 23.78 -13.32
CA ALA A 256 -0.47 24.78 -12.31
C ALA A 256 -1.26 24.18 -11.13
N ILE A 257 -1.96 23.05 -11.37
CA ILE A 257 -2.74 22.33 -10.37
C ILE A 257 -1.96 21.24 -9.64
N ASP A 258 -0.68 21.00 -9.97
CA ASP A 258 0.09 19.95 -9.32
C ASP A 258 0.13 20.11 -7.80
N ALA A 259 -0.10 18.99 -7.10
CA ALA A 259 -0.30 18.98 -5.66
C ALA A 259 0.89 19.55 -4.87
N PHE A 260 0.58 20.38 -3.89
CA PHE A 260 1.57 21.03 -3.03
C PHE A 260 2.44 20.05 -2.22
N PHE A 261 2.00 18.81 -2.04
CA PHE A 261 2.73 17.78 -1.31
C PHE A 261 3.71 16.98 -2.20
N THR A 262 3.78 17.29 -3.49
CA THR A 262 4.65 16.59 -4.45
C THR A 262 6.12 16.55 -4.02
N PRO A 263 6.74 17.64 -3.47
CA PRO A 263 8.12 17.59 -2.98
C PRO A 263 8.32 16.59 -1.84
N ALA A 264 7.37 16.49 -0.90
CA ALA A 264 7.44 15.53 0.21
C ALA A 264 7.38 14.07 -0.28
N ALA A 265 6.45 13.78 -1.19
CA ALA A 265 6.31 12.46 -1.80
C ALA A 265 7.56 12.10 -2.63
N PHE A 266 8.10 13.05 -3.38
CA PHE A 266 9.30 12.85 -4.17
C PHE A 266 10.55 12.61 -3.29
N GLY A 267 10.72 13.37 -2.21
CA GLY A 267 11.78 13.13 -1.23
C GLY A 267 11.71 11.71 -0.67
N ASN A 268 10.52 11.25 -0.26
CA ASN A 268 10.30 9.89 0.22
C ASN A 268 10.69 8.84 -0.82
N LEU A 269 10.38 9.06 -2.10
CA LEU A 269 10.77 8.14 -3.18
C LEU A 269 12.30 8.08 -3.32
N LEU A 270 13.00 9.20 -3.34
CA LEU A 270 14.45 9.24 -3.49
C LEU A 270 15.16 8.49 -2.36
N PHE A 271 14.77 8.71 -1.10
CA PHE A 271 15.33 7.98 0.03
C PHE A 271 14.95 6.50 0.03
N SER A 272 13.73 6.15 -0.37
CA SER A 272 13.32 4.76 -0.57
C SER A 272 14.22 4.08 -1.61
N PHE A 273 14.42 4.68 -2.77
CA PHE A 273 15.25 4.11 -3.84
C PHE A 273 16.73 4.03 -3.45
N GLU A 274 17.22 5.01 -2.70
CA GLU A 274 18.57 4.94 -2.11
C GLU A 274 18.72 3.71 -1.21
N ASN A 275 17.72 3.44 -0.36
CA ASN A 275 17.72 2.32 0.59
C ASN A 275 17.49 0.96 -0.06
N TYR A 276 16.64 0.86 -1.09
CA TYR A 276 16.19 -0.42 -1.64
C TYR A 276 16.95 -0.84 -2.89
N TYR A 277 17.41 0.09 -3.73
CA TYR A 277 18.04 -0.22 -5.02
C TYR A 277 19.55 0.03 -5.08
N ASN A 278 20.20 0.11 -3.93
CA ASN A 278 21.64 0.36 -3.82
C ASN A 278 22.09 1.59 -4.66
N MET A 279 21.53 2.74 -4.30
CA MET A 279 21.82 4.04 -4.94
C MET A 279 22.32 5.07 -3.91
N PRO A 280 23.48 4.83 -3.26
CA PRO A 280 23.96 5.67 -2.16
C PRO A 280 24.15 7.12 -2.61
N GLY A 281 23.61 8.07 -1.82
CA GLY A 281 23.70 9.50 -2.09
C GLY A 281 22.75 10.00 -3.18
N LEU A 282 21.77 9.20 -3.62
CA LEU A 282 20.76 9.60 -4.60
C LEU A 282 20.00 10.85 -4.12
N ALA A 283 19.43 10.80 -2.92
CA ALA A 283 18.65 11.92 -2.37
C ALA A 283 19.51 13.19 -2.25
N LYS A 284 20.76 13.06 -1.75
CA LYS A 284 21.68 14.20 -1.60
C LYS A 284 22.07 14.87 -2.92
N LYS A 285 22.15 14.08 -4.00
CA LYS A 285 22.47 14.58 -5.35
C LYS A 285 21.25 15.14 -6.09
N SER A 286 20.06 14.81 -5.62
CA SER A 286 18.81 15.18 -6.30
C SER A 286 18.09 16.35 -5.64
N ILE A 287 18.11 16.42 -4.30
CA ILE A 287 17.43 17.47 -3.52
C ILE A 287 18.36 18.67 -3.35
N LEU A 288 17.82 19.87 -3.43
CA LEU A 288 18.58 21.11 -3.15
C LEU A 288 19.15 21.07 -1.72
N PRO A 289 20.41 21.54 -1.52
CA PRO A 289 21.11 21.43 -0.22
C PRO A 289 20.33 21.98 0.97
N GLN A 290 19.58 23.08 0.77
CA GLN A 290 18.78 23.70 1.84
C GLN A 290 17.60 22.83 2.32
N TYR A 291 17.12 21.87 1.52
CA TYR A 291 15.99 21.01 1.86
C TYR A 291 16.40 19.58 2.23
N TYR A 292 17.66 19.18 1.97
CA TYR A 292 18.09 17.81 2.15
C TYR A 292 17.88 17.27 3.57
N SER A 293 18.32 18.01 4.60
CA SER A 293 18.19 17.55 5.99
C SER A 293 16.73 17.46 6.45
N ILE A 294 15.89 18.37 5.98
CA ILE A 294 14.45 18.36 6.29
C ILE A 294 13.77 17.15 5.61
N ALA A 295 14.13 16.85 4.37
CA ALA A 295 13.64 15.69 3.64
C ALA A 295 14.08 14.38 4.30
N GLU A 296 15.34 14.29 4.75
CA GLU A 296 15.86 13.12 5.46
C GLU A 296 15.15 12.90 6.80
N ASP A 297 14.95 13.96 7.58
CA ASP A 297 14.22 13.86 8.86
C ASP A 297 12.76 13.49 8.65
N PHE A 298 12.13 13.97 7.58
CA PHE A 298 10.77 13.62 7.20
C PHE A 298 10.66 12.14 6.79
N TYR A 299 11.53 11.67 5.90
CA TYR A 299 11.56 10.27 5.48
C TYR A 299 11.76 9.30 6.67
N ASN A 300 12.57 9.70 7.64
CA ASN A 300 12.83 8.94 8.85
C ASN A 300 11.77 9.13 9.95
N PHE A 301 10.66 9.84 9.67
CA PHE A 301 9.56 10.11 10.60
C PHE A 301 9.98 10.86 11.89
N LYS A 302 11.04 11.67 11.82
CA LYS A 302 11.50 12.53 12.93
C LYS A 302 10.71 13.85 13.00
N ILE A 303 10.16 14.29 11.88
CA ILE A 303 9.26 15.44 11.79
C ILE A 303 7.98 15.03 11.09
N ASP A 304 6.90 15.73 11.37
CA ASP A 304 5.60 15.52 10.74
C ASP A 304 5.48 16.22 9.37
N PHE A 305 4.41 15.91 8.66
CA PHE A 305 4.14 16.44 7.34
C PHE A 305 3.97 17.97 7.33
N LEU A 306 3.30 18.53 8.34
CA LEU A 306 3.09 19.97 8.44
C LEU A 306 4.43 20.71 8.61
N THR A 307 5.30 20.20 9.47
CA THR A 307 6.67 20.72 9.67
C THR A 307 7.48 20.68 8.38
N HIS A 308 7.39 19.59 7.61
CA HIS A 308 8.03 19.48 6.30
C HIS A 308 7.53 20.57 5.34
N LEU A 309 6.21 20.74 5.21
CA LEU A 309 5.61 21.75 4.32
C LEU A 309 6.01 23.19 4.67
N GLN A 310 6.08 23.50 5.96
CA GLN A 310 6.49 24.83 6.43
C GLN A 310 7.96 25.16 6.15
N LYS A 311 8.82 24.14 6.01
CA LYS A 311 10.27 24.29 5.87
C LYS A 311 10.79 24.03 4.46
N THR A 312 9.91 23.65 3.53
CA THR A 312 10.27 23.37 2.13
C THR A 312 9.42 24.17 1.16
N THR A 313 9.47 23.82 -0.12
CA THR A 313 8.65 24.41 -1.18
C THR A 313 7.47 23.51 -1.53
N SER A 314 6.45 24.08 -2.16
CA SER A 314 5.30 23.34 -2.71
C SER A 314 5.49 22.87 -4.16
N LYS A 315 6.60 23.27 -4.82
CA LYS A 315 6.88 22.96 -6.23
C LYS A 315 8.09 22.06 -6.36
N ILE A 316 7.96 20.97 -7.09
CA ILE A 316 9.04 20.00 -7.28
C ILE A 316 10.25 20.62 -8.00
N VAL A 317 10.03 21.55 -8.94
CA VAL A 317 11.11 22.22 -9.68
C VAL A 317 11.96 23.13 -8.79
N ASP A 318 11.40 23.65 -7.70
CA ASP A 318 12.09 24.47 -6.70
C ASP A 318 12.67 23.63 -5.55
N TYR A 319 12.49 22.31 -5.59
CA TYR A 319 12.94 21.37 -4.58
C TYR A 319 14.17 20.54 -5.00
N VAL A 320 14.29 20.29 -6.30
CA VAL A 320 15.35 19.43 -6.87
C VAL A 320 16.46 20.24 -7.52
N GLN A 321 17.65 19.65 -7.61
CA GLN A 321 18.78 20.27 -8.27
C GLN A 321 18.57 20.34 -9.79
N PRO A 322 18.93 21.44 -10.46
CA PRO A 322 18.77 21.56 -11.92
C PRO A 322 19.46 20.44 -12.72
N GLU A 323 20.64 20.01 -12.27
CA GLU A 323 21.41 18.95 -12.90
C GLU A 323 20.65 17.60 -12.83
N PHE A 324 19.88 17.39 -11.77
CA PHE A 324 19.05 16.22 -11.64
C PHE A 324 17.87 16.23 -12.63
N ILE A 325 17.26 17.41 -12.87
CA ILE A 325 16.22 17.56 -13.90
C ILE A 325 16.78 17.18 -15.27
N GLU A 326 17.96 17.68 -15.63
CA GLU A 326 18.61 17.37 -16.91
C GLU A 326 18.93 15.85 -17.03
N GLN A 327 19.37 15.22 -15.95
CA GLN A 327 19.58 13.76 -15.94
C GLN A 327 18.29 12.97 -16.14
N MET A 328 17.16 13.42 -15.58
CA MET A 328 15.86 12.78 -15.78
C MET A 328 15.32 13.02 -17.20
N LYS A 329 15.54 14.20 -17.80
CA LYS A 329 15.23 14.45 -19.21
C LYS A 329 15.99 13.53 -20.14
N ALA A 330 17.26 13.28 -19.88
CA ALA A 330 18.08 12.38 -20.69
C ALA A 330 17.62 10.93 -20.63
N GLY A 331 16.98 10.48 -19.55
CA GLY A 331 16.32 9.18 -19.41
C GLY A 331 17.25 7.95 -19.43
N ASN A 332 18.57 8.14 -19.42
CA ASN A 332 19.56 7.07 -19.60
C ASN A 332 20.33 6.73 -18.30
N ASN A 333 19.90 7.26 -17.17
CA ASN A 333 20.53 7.04 -15.87
C ASN A 333 19.94 5.78 -15.16
N LYS A 334 20.61 5.34 -14.08
CA LYS A 334 20.20 4.17 -13.31
C LYS A 334 18.79 4.32 -12.71
N LEU A 335 18.43 5.51 -12.22
CA LEU A 335 17.11 5.76 -11.65
C LEU A 335 16.01 5.61 -12.71
N SER A 336 16.15 6.24 -13.88
CA SER A 336 15.20 6.12 -14.98
C SER A 336 15.01 4.65 -15.41
N LYS A 337 16.09 3.85 -15.43
CA LYS A 337 16.01 2.42 -15.73
C LYS A 337 15.16 1.68 -14.69
N ILE A 338 15.42 1.89 -13.38
CA ILE A 338 14.68 1.24 -12.31
C ILE A 338 13.20 1.67 -12.33
N LEU A 339 12.92 2.95 -12.55
CA LEU A 339 11.56 3.47 -12.67
C LEU A 339 10.80 2.83 -13.85
N ASN A 340 11.46 2.65 -15.00
CA ASN A 340 10.88 1.96 -16.16
C ASN A 340 10.63 0.46 -15.89
N GLU A 341 11.51 -0.20 -15.12
CA GLU A 341 11.32 -1.59 -14.70
C GLU A 341 10.27 -1.74 -13.60
N SER A 342 9.94 -0.65 -12.93
CA SER A 342 8.95 -0.59 -11.84
C SER A 342 7.55 -0.23 -12.31
N GLU A 343 7.29 -0.20 -13.62
CA GLU A 343 5.96 0.11 -14.17
C GLU A 343 4.89 -0.91 -13.75
N GLY A 344 3.65 -0.46 -13.65
CA GLY A 344 2.51 -1.25 -13.17
C GLY A 344 1.46 -1.55 -14.26
N TYR A 345 1.80 -1.58 -15.57
CA TYR A 345 0.78 -1.71 -16.61
C TYR A 345 1.15 -2.56 -17.82
N ARG A 346 2.43 -2.85 -18.08
CA ARG A 346 2.89 -3.54 -19.31
C ARG A 346 2.76 -5.05 -19.23
N TRP A 347 1.54 -5.54 -18.98
CA TRP A 347 1.18 -6.95 -19.16
C TRP A 347 -0.28 -7.04 -19.60
N LEU A 348 -0.71 -8.19 -20.10
CA LEU A 348 -2.09 -8.42 -20.52
C LEU A 348 -2.85 -9.12 -19.38
N SER A 349 -3.49 -8.33 -18.52
CA SER A 349 -4.30 -8.86 -17.45
C SER A 349 -5.45 -9.74 -17.96
N VAL A 350 -5.69 -10.84 -17.27
CA VAL A 350 -6.85 -11.70 -17.52
C VAL A 350 -8.04 -11.35 -16.62
N THR A 351 -7.77 -10.62 -15.53
CA THR A 351 -8.78 -10.17 -14.58
C THR A 351 -9.57 -8.98 -15.14
N PRO A 352 -10.90 -8.95 -15.00
CA PRO A 352 -11.69 -7.76 -15.28
C PRO A 352 -11.18 -6.56 -14.49
N LEU A 353 -10.92 -5.43 -15.16
CA LEU A 353 -10.27 -4.25 -14.58
C LEU A 353 -11.06 -2.98 -14.83
N ARG A 354 -11.26 -2.16 -13.78
CA ARG A 354 -11.74 -0.78 -13.89
C ARG A 354 -10.68 0.20 -13.42
N ALA A 355 -10.43 1.26 -14.21
CA ALA A 355 -9.56 2.37 -13.84
C ALA A 355 -10.37 3.67 -13.78
N TYR A 356 -10.26 4.38 -12.66
CA TYR A 356 -10.98 5.64 -12.42
C TYR A 356 -10.00 6.80 -12.44
N TYR A 357 -10.39 7.91 -13.10
CA TYR A 357 -9.59 9.13 -13.21
C TYR A 357 -10.48 10.37 -13.07
N GLY A 358 -9.89 11.46 -12.60
CA GLY A 358 -10.53 12.77 -12.47
C GLY A 358 -9.85 13.81 -13.34
N MET A 359 -10.62 14.68 -14.00
CA MET A 359 -10.05 15.70 -14.91
C MET A 359 -9.32 16.83 -14.18
N LYS A 360 -9.60 17.03 -12.89
CA LYS A 360 -8.91 18.01 -12.03
C LYS A 360 -7.98 17.36 -10.99
N ASP A 361 -7.61 16.10 -11.21
CA ASP A 361 -6.70 15.39 -10.30
C ASP A 361 -5.34 16.11 -10.26
N GLU A 362 -5.05 16.71 -9.10
CA GLU A 362 -3.83 17.48 -8.85
C GLU A 362 -2.61 16.59 -8.57
N ALA A 363 -2.82 15.35 -8.15
CA ALA A 363 -1.75 14.43 -7.81
C ALA A 363 -1.35 13.55 -9.00
N VAL A 364 -2.31 12.91 -9.65
CA VAL A 364 -2.07 11.98 -10.76
C VAL A 364 -2.83 12.42 -12.02
N PRO A 365 -2.14 12.81 -13.09
CA PRO A 365 -2.79 13.14 -14.36
C PRO A 365 -3.67 12.00 -14.87
N ASP A 366 -4.81 12.37 -15.46
CA ASP A 366 -5.81 11.47 -16.02
C ASP A 366 -5.21 10.39 -16.94
N TYR A 367 -4.36 10.78 -17.89
CA TYR A 367 -3.72 9.86 -18.84
C TYR A 367 -2.81 8.79 -18.16
N LEU A 368 -2.28 9.05 -16.96
CA LEU A 368 -1.55 8.05 -16.18
C LEU A 368 -2.50 7.09 -15.48
N ALA A 369 -3.62 7.59 -15.00
CA ALA A 369 -4.58 6.80 -14.23
C ALA A 369 -5.29 5.76 -15.09
N HIS A 370 -5.53 6.02 -16.39
CA HIS A 370 -6.16 5.07 -17.31
C HIS A 370 -5.19 4.35 -18.27
N LEU A 371 -3.88 4.66 -18.21
CA LEU A 371 -2.86 4.13 -19.11
C LEU A 371 -2.83 2.58 -19.18
N ALA A 372 -3.11 1.90 -18.08
CA ALA A 372 -3.19 0.44 -18.05
C ALA A 372 -4.30 -0.10 -18.94
N ILE A 373 -5.45 0.57 -18.97
CA ILE A 373 -6.59 0.19 -19.83
C ILE A 373 -6.27 0.48 -21.30
N ASP A 374 -5.68 1.64 -21.59
CA ASP A 374 -5.30 2.01 -22.95
C ASP A 374 -4.30 1.02 -23.52
N TYR A 375 -3.27 0.66 -22.76
CA TYR A 375 -2.28 -0.34 -23.15
C TYR A 375 -2.94 -1.68 -23.52
N GLN A 376 -3.83 -2.18 -22.67
CA GLN A 376 -4.53 -3.43 -22.92
C GLN A 376 -5.45 -3.35 -24.15
N SER A 377 -6.19 -2.27 -24.27
CA SER A 377 -7.12 -2.01 -25.37
C SER A 377 -6.39 -1.95 -26.73
N LEU A 378 -5.25 -1.25 -26.79
CA LEU A 378 -4.39 -1.19 -27.98
C LEU A 378 -3.85 -2.56 -28.40
N LEU A 379 -3.73 -3.50 -27.45
CA LEU A 379 -3.30 -4.88 -27.70
C LEU A 379 -4.47 -5.86 -27.87
N GLY A 380 -5.69 -5.34 -28.06
CA GLY A 380 -6.88 -6.14 -28.36
C GLY A 380 -7.57 -6.77 -27.15
N LYS A 381 -7.24 -6.38 -25.91
CA LYS A 381 -7.96 -6.82 -24.72
C LYS A 381 -9.20 -5.95 -24.47
N THR A 382 -10.29 -6.57 -24.06
CA THR A 382 -11.60 -5.92 -23.86
C THR A 382 -12.14 -6.10 -22.44
N ASN A 383 -11.35 -6.67 -21.54
CA ASN A 383 -11.74 -6.92 -20.15
C ASN A 383 -11.47 -5.72 -19.20
N GLY A 384 -10.95 -4.61 -19.73
CA GLY A 384 -10.70 -3.40 -18.99
C GLY A 384 -11.58 -2.23 -19.44
N GLN A 385 -11.98 -1.36 -18.50
CA GLN A 385 -12.72 -0.13 -18.76
C GLN A 385 -12.20 1.02 -17.89
N SER A 386 -12.12 2.22 -18.48
CA SER A 386 -11.78 3.45 -17.76
C SER A 386 -13.01 4.32 -17.54
N PHE A 387 -13.08 4.99 -16.38
CA PHE A 387 -14.22 5.81 -15.96
C PHE A 387 -13.75 7.20 -15.54
N ASN A 388 -14.32 8.22 -16.16
CA ASN A 388 -14.14 9.60 -15.74
C ASN A 388 -15.03 9.88 -14.52
N ALA A 389 -14.41 10.20 -13.39
CA ALA A 389 -15.13 10.56 -12.16
C ALA A 389 -15.81 11.95 -12.24
N GLY A 390 -15.48 12.74 -13.25
CA GLY A 390 -16.08 14.04 -13.53
C GLY A 390 -15.10 15.11 -13.94
N GLU A 391 -15.57 16.12 -14.65
CA GLU A 391 -14.77 17.25 -15.13
C GLU A 391 -14.14 18.09 -14.00
N ASN A 392 -14.74 18.05 -12.81
CA ASN A 392 -14.26 18.74 -11.62
C ASN A 392 -13.70 17.78 -10.56
N ALA A 393 -13.64 16.48 -10.83
CA ALA A 393 -13.12 15.52 -9.88
C ALA A 393 -11.61 15.71 -9.70
N ASP A 394 -11.20 16.02 -8.48
CA ASP A 394 -9.83 16.04 -8.02
C ASP A 394 -9.41 14.63 -7.53
N HIS A 395 -8.24 14.54 -6.91
CA HIS A 395 -7.67 13.27 -6.45
C HIS A 395 -8.57 12.52 -5.46
N ARG A 396 -9.17 13.23 -4.50
CA ARG A 396 -10.06 12.64 -3.49
C ARG A 396 -11.44 12.34 -4.01
N ASN A 397 -12.00 13.23 -4.82
CA ASN A 397 -13.28 12.99 -5.49
C ASN A 397 -13.22 11.76 -6.41
N THR A 398 -12.09 11.56 -7.10
CA THR A 398 -11.86 10.34 -7.91
C THR A 398 -11.93 9.07 -7.06
N TYR A 399 -11.33 9.06 -5.87
CA TYR A 399 -11.40 7.93 -4.95
C TYR A 399 -12.83 7.65 -4.47
N VAL A 400 -13.53 8.69 -4.03
CA VAL A 400 -14.89 8.55 -3.49
C VAL A 400 -15.86 8.07 -4.58
N TYR A 401 -15.75 8.63 -5.80
CA TYR A 401 -16.52 8.16 -6.95
C TYR A 401 -16.27 6.67 -7.22
N ALA A 402 -15.00 6.26 -7.25
CA ALA A 402 -14.62 4.86 -7.47
C ALA A 402 -15.21 3.93 -6.40
N LEU A 403 -15.18 4.32 -5.12
CA LEU A 403 -15.77 3.52 -4.04
C LEU A 403 -17.26 3.25 -4.25
N ILE A 404 -17.99 4.27 -4.69
CA ILE A 404 -19.44 4.17 -4.92
C ILE A 404 -19.74 3.28 -6.13
N ASP A 405 -18.98 3.42 -7.22
CA ASP A 405 -19.22 2.66 -8.47
C ASP A 405 -18.70 1.22 -8.42
N VAL A 406 -17.60 0.96 -7.70
CA VAL A 406 -16.96 -0.37 -7.65
C VAL A 406 -17.80 -1.38 -6.87
N LEU A 407 -18.45 -1.00 -5.77
CA LEU A 407 -19.23 -1.94 -4.97
C LEU A 407 -20.36 -2.62 -5.75
N PRO A 408 -21.28 -1.90 -6.43
CA PRO A 408 -22.31 -2.56 -7.24
C PRO A 408 -21.71 -3.40 -8.36
N TRP A 409 -20.60 -2.97 -8.97
CA TRP A 409 -19.92 -3.79 -9.97
C TRP A 409 -19.36 -5.09 -9.39
N PHE A 410 -18.67 -5.05 -8.25
CA PHE A 410 -18.17 -6.26 -7.59
C PHE A 410 -19.32 -7.20 -7.22
N LYS A 411 -20.46 -6.65 -6.79
CA LYS A 411 -21.67 -7.46 -6.48
C LYS A 411 -22.22 -8.21 -7.69
N THR A 412 -21.97 -7.78 -8.93
CA THR A 412 -22.41 -8.54 -10.11
C THR A 412 -21.72 -9.89 -10.28
N PHE A 413 -20.57 -10.09 -9.63
CA PHE A 413 -19.82 -11.35 -9.65
C PHE A 413 -20.14 -12.28 -8.46
N ILE A 414 -20.96 -11.82 -7.52
CA ILE A 414 -21.37 -12.60 -6.35
C ILE A 414 -22.72 -13.22 -6.64
N LYS A 415 -22.80 -14.55 -6.56
CA LYS A 415 -24.04 -15.33 -6.79
C LYS A 415 -24.87 -15.41 -5.53
#